data_76ec1e34386d71e5e0772926944ea820
#
_entry.id   76ec1e34386d71e5e0772926944ea820
#
_cell.length_a   1.000
_cell.length_b   1.000
_cell.length_c   1.000
_cell.angle_alpha   90.00
_cell.angle_beta   90.00
_cell.angle_gamma   90.00
#
_symmetry.space_group_name_H-M   'P 1'
#
loop_
_entity.id
_entity.type
_entity.pdbx_description
1 polymer ?
#
loop_
_entity_poly.entity_id
_entity_poly.type
_entity_poly.pdbx_seq_one_letter_code
_entity_poly.pdbx_strand_id
1 'polypeptide(L)'
;QTYDELTALPGIGDYTASAVLSFAFGVRIAVVDTNIRRVLSRVFLGVESRGGAASPAERALAGRVLPQDDETDVRDAIEAANARETVNAPESAIREVPQRSTRPSVIWNQSVMELGALVCTAKNPLCDQCPIGEHCAFLAAGRPDPSLCQKIQRDARYCRTTETDNLSFC
;
A
#
# COMPACT_ATOMS: atom_id res chain seq x y z
N GLN A 1 11.57 -10.35 -13.80
CA GLN A 1 12.07 -10.29 -12.41
C GLN A 1 10.94 -10.63 -11.46
N THR A 2 11.19 -11.49 -10.51
CA THR A 2 10.24 -11.91 -9.50
C THR A 2 10.52 -11.22 -8.16
N TYR A 3 9.57 -11.27 -7.26
CA TYR A 3 9.72 -10.73 -5.90
C TYR A 3 10.91 -11.37 -5.15
N ASP A 4 11.05 -12.70 -5.28
CA ASP A 4 12.11 -13.45 -4.62
C ASP A 4 13.51 -13.11 -5.19
N GLU A 5 13.61 -12.92 -6.51
CA GLU A 5 14.85 -12.46 -7.14
C GLU A 5 15.27 -11.08 -6.66
N LEU A 6 14.32 -10.15 -6.52
CA LEU A 6 14.62 -8.80 -6.05
C LEU A 6 15.02 -8.81 -4.56
N THR A 7 14.30 -9.54 -3.72
CA THR A 7 14.61 -9.60 -2.28
C THR A 7 15.89 -10.36 -1.96
N ALA A 8 16.41 -11.18 -2.89
CA ALA A 8 17.72 -11.81 -2.78
C ALA A 8 18.88 -10.82 -2.95
N LEU A 9 18.63 -9.64 -3.51
CA LEU A 9 19.67 -8.62 -3.71
C LEU A 9 19.98 -7.89 -2.39
N PRO A 10 21.26 -7.64 -2.07
CA PRO A 10 21.64 -6.90 -0.88
C PRO A 10 21.01 -5.50 -0.84
N GLY A 11 20.36 -5.16 0.25
CA GLY A 11 19.72 -3.85 0.46
C GLY A 11 18.30 -3.71 -0.13
N ILE A 12 17.80 -4.73 -0.82
CA ILE A 12 16.42 -4.76 -1.32
C ILE A 12 15.53 -5.48 -0.31
N GLY A 13 14.71 -4.72 0.42
CA GLY A 13 13.69 -5.27 1.31
C GLY A 13 12.32 -5.34 0.66
N ASP A 14 11.34 -5.87 1.41
CA ASP A 14 9.93 -6.07 0.97
C ASP A 14 9.34 -4.82 0.30
N TYR A 15 9.53 -3.64 0.91
CA TYR A 15 9.03 -2.39 0.35
C TYR A 15 9.64 -2.09 -1.02
N THR A 16 10.97 -2.14 -1.12
CA THR A 16 11.68 -1.79 -2.36
C THR A 16 11.34 -2.79 -3.47
N ALA A 17 11.31 -4.09 -3.18
CA ALA A 17 10.93 -5.10 -4.15
C ALA A 17 9.50 -4.88 -4.66
N SER A 18 8.54 -4.66 -3.76
CA SER A 18 7.15 -4.38 -4.12
C SER A 18 7.00 -3.08 -4.91
N ALA A 19 7.71 -2.03 -4.54
CA ALA A 19 7.69 -0.75 -5.24
C ALA A 19 8.24 -0.86 -6.66
N VAL A 20 9.36 -1.55 -6.85
CA VAL A 20 9.94 -1.80 -8.17
C VAL A 20 8.97 -2.61 -9.03
N LEU A 21 8.43 -3.70 -8.51
CA LEU A 21 7.48 -4.53 -9.26
C LEU A 21 6.21 -3.75 -9.64
N SER A 22 5.65 -2.98 -8.72
CA SER A 22 4.45 -2.19 -8.99
C SER A 22 4.72 -1.05 -9.95
N PHE A 23 5.68 -0.17 -9.63
CA PHE A 23 5.84 1.10 -10.34
C PHE A 23 6.65 1.00 -11.63
N ALA A 24 7.63 0.10 -11.70
CA ALA A 24 8.44 -0.08 -12.89
C ALA A 24 7.91 -1.16 -13.85
N PHE A 25 7.31 -2.21 -13.29
CA PHE A 25 6.84 -3.36 -14.09
C PHE A 25 5.32 -3.49 -14.12
N GLY A 26 4.58 -2.65 -13.40
CA GLY A 26 3.12 -2.68 -13.35
C GLY A 26 2.55 -3.98 -12.75
N VAL A 27 3.33 -4.71 -11.95
CA VAL A 27 2.85 -5.92 -11.29
C VAL A 27 1.84 -5.55 -10.20
N ARG A 28 0.70 -6.27 -10.18
CA ARG A 28 -0.29 -6.12 -9.12
C ARG A 28 0.25 -6.68 -7.80
N ILE A 29 0.88 -5.82 -7.03
CA ILE A 29 1.41 -6.12 -5.70
C ILE A 29 1.18 -4.93 -4.77
N ALA A 30 0.83 -5.19 -3.52
CA ALA A 30 0.65 -4.12 -2.54
C ALA A 30 2.02 -3.56 -2.12
N VAL A 31 2.18 -2.26 -2.29
CA VAL A 31 3.34 -1.51 -1.79
C VAL A 31 3.02 -1.03 -0.38
N VAL A 32 3.80 -1.46 0.61
CA VAL A 32 3.49 -1.18 2.02
C VAL A 32 4.62 -0.36 2.65
N ASP A 33 4.55 0.95 2.48
CA ASP A 33 5.42 1.92 3.16
C ASP A 33 4.79 2.44 4.46
N THR A 34 5.45 3.34 5.14
CA THR A 34 4.96 3.96 6.38
C THR A 34 3.73 4.84 6.16
N ASN A 35 3.57 5.45 4.98
CA ASN A 35 2.42 6.29 4.64
C ASN A 35 1.19 5.42 4.38
N ILE A 36 1.34 4.42 3.53
CA ILE A 36 0.26 3.48 3.19
C ILE A 36 -0.22 2.75 4.44
N ARG A 37 0.69 2.24 5.27
CA ARG A 37 0.33 1.59 6.55
C ARG A 37 -0.50 2.50 7.43
N ARG A 38 -0.08 3.75 7.60
CA ARG A 38 -0.78 4.74 8.42
C ARG A 38 -2.18 5.01 7.87
N VAL A 39 -2.31 5.23 6.56
CA VAL A 39 -3.61 5.44 5.92
C VAL A 39 -4.51 4.23 6.13
N LEU A 40 -4.05 3.03 5.80
CA LEU A 40 -4.84 1.81 5.93
C LEU A 40 -5.24 1.52 7.37
N SER A 41 -4.33 1.70 8.34
CA SER A 41 -4.64 1.52 9.75
C SER A 41 -5.70 2.50 10.24
N ARG A 42 -5.60 3.77 9.85
CA ARG A 42 -6.57 4.78 10.24
C ARG A 42 -7.93 4.58 9.56
N VAL A 43 -7.93 4.33 8.25
CA VAL A 43 -9.17 4.23 7.48
C VAL A 43 -9.94 2.97 7.84
N PHE A 44 -9.29 1.81 7.86
CA PHE A 44 -9.97 0.53 8.02
C PHE A 44 -10.00 0.00 9.46
N LEU A 45 -9.00 0.34 10.27
CA LEU A 45 -8.88 -0.21 11.62
C LEU A 45 -9.18 0.85 12.72
N GLY A 46 -9.28 2.12 12.36
CA GLY A 46 -9.54 3.20 13.32
C GLY A 46 -8.39 3.46 14.28
N VAL A 47 -7.18 2.99 14.00
CA VAL A 47 -6.04 3.05 14.90
C VAL A 47 -4.79 3.61 14.23
N GLU A 48 -3.85 4.09 15.03
CA GLU A 48 -2.52 4.47 14.54
C GLU A 48 -1.70 3.24 14.14
N SER A 49 -0.95 3.35 13.05
CA SER A 49 0.00 2.31 12.65
C SER A 49 1.18 2.24 13.61
N ARG A 50 1.68 1.06 13.85
CA ARG A 50 2.91 0.86 14.65
C ARG A 50 4.14 1.25 13.83
N GLY A 51 5.17 1.74 14.51
CA GLY A 51 6.48 1.92 13.88
C GLY A 51 7.14 0.58 13.52
N GLY A 52 8.22 0.64 12.73
CA GLY A 52 9.00 -0.54 12.33
C GLY A 52 8.56 -1.14 11.00
N ALA A 53 8.93 -2.39 10.74
CA ALA A 53 8.55 -3.11 9.52
C ALA A 53 7.05 -3.44 9.49
N ALA A 54 6.49 -3.56 8.28
CA ALA A 54 5.10 -3.96 8.10
C ALA A 54 4.86 -5.38 8.64
N SER A 55 3.82 -5.52 9.46
CA SER A 55 3.41 -6.83 9.97
C SER A 55 2.73 -7.67 8.88
N PRO A 56 2.65 -9.02 9.03
CA PRO A 56 1.89 -9.86 8.12
C PRO A 56 0.42 -9.42 7.97
N ALA A 57 -0.21 -8.97 9.05
CA ALA A 57 -1.59 -8.50 9.03
C ALA A 57 -1.76 -7.21 8.22
N GLU A 58 -0.81 -6.26 8.35
CA GLU A 58 -0.83 -5.02 7.55
C GLU A 58 -0.62 -5.32 6.05
N ARG A 59 0.29 -6.24 5.72
CA ARG A 59 0.48 -6.70 4.34
C ARG A 59 -0.77 -7.40 3.78
N ALA A 60 -1.41 -8.24 4.57
CA ALA A 60 -2.65 -8.91 4.18
C ALA A 60 -3.79 -7.90 3.95
N LEU A 61 -3.93 -6.90 4.83
CA LEU A 61 -4.90 -5.83 4.64
C LEU A 61 -4.64 -5.06 3.35
N ALA A 62 -3.39 -4.64 3.10
CA ALA A 62 -3.01 -3.92 1.89
C ALA A 62 -3.31 -4.74 0.62
N GLY A 63 -3.04 -6.04 0.63
CA GLY A 63 -3.36 -6.93 -0.49
C GLY A 63 -4.87 -7.11 -0.73
N ARG A 64 -5.67 -7.10 0.33
CA ARG A 64 -7.14 -7.22 0.24
C ARG A 64 -7.82 -5.98 -0.33
N VAL A 65 -7.30 -4.81 -0.05
CA VAL A 65 -7.88 -3.53 -0.54
C VAL A 65 -7.30 -3.09 -1.87
N LEU A 66 -6.28 -3.78 -2.37
CA LEU A 66 -5.66 -3.50 -3.65
C LEU A 66 -6.63 -3.85 -4.78
N PRO A 67 -6.98 -2.91 -5.68
CA PRO A 67 -7.87 -3.16 -6.81
C PRO A 67 -7.39 -4.30 -7.69
N GLN A 68 -8.32 -4.96 -8.37
CA GLN A 68 -7.99 -5.90 -9.43
C GLN A 68 -7.61 -5.10 -10.68
N ASP A 69 -6.63 -5.60 -11.42
CA ASP A 69 -6.30 -5.11 -12.74
C ASP A 69 -7.06 -5.95 -13.77
N ASP A 70 -7.56 -5.33 -14.82
CA ASP A 70 -8.22 -6.04 -15.90
C ASP A 70 -7.23 -6.84 -16.74
N GLU A 71 -7.69 -7.91 -17.42
CA GLU A 71 -6.83 -8.73 -18.28
C GLU A 71 -6.18 -7.94 -19.43
N THR A 72 -6.84 -6.90 -19.91
CA THR A 72 -6.30 -5.97 -20.91
C THR A 72 -5.12 -5.19 -20.36
N ASP A 73 -5.22 -4.68 -19.13
CA ASP A 73 -4.15 -3.94 -18.46
C ASP A 73 -2.90 -4.83 -18.24
N VAL A 74 -3.10 -6.12 -17.99
CA VAL A 74 -2.02 -7.11 -17.82
C VAL A 74 -1.30 -7.36 -19.15
N ARG A 75 -2.06 -7.52 -20.23
CA ARG A 75 -1.50 -7.77 -21.57
C ARG A 75 -0.65 -6.60 -22.07
N ASP A 76 -1.19 -5.39 -21.96
CA ASP A 76 -0.52 -4.17 -22.46
C ASP A 76 0.80 -3.92 -21.72
N ALA A 77 0.88 -4.24 -20.43
CA ALA A 77 2.13 -4.10 -19.69
C ALA A 77 3.15 -5.22 -19.98
N ILE A 78 2.71 -6.45 -20.26
CA ILE A 78 3.60 -7.52 -20.72
C ILE A 78 4.18 -7.15 -22.10
N GLU A 79 3.36 -6.63 -22.99
CA GLU A 79 3.78 -6.21 -24.32
C GLU A 79 4.77 -5.03 -24.26
N ALA A 80 4.48 -4.03 -23.39
CA ALA A 80 5.40 -2.91 -23.15
C ALA A 80 6.72 -3.36 -22.48
N ALA A 81 6.70 -4.36 -21.60
CA ALA A 81 7.91 -4.91 -20.97
C ALA A 81 8.75 -5.67 -22.00
N ASN A 82 8.13 -6.50 -22.83
CA ASN A 82 8.83 -7.27 -23.89
C ASN A 82 9.41 -6.36 -24.97
N ALA A 83 8.75 -5.26 -25.31
CA ALA A 83 9.27 -4.27 -26.25
C ALA A 83 10.56 -3.57 -25.75
N ARG A 84 10.80 -3.56 -24.43
CA ARG A 84 12.01 -2.98 -23.81
C ARG A 84 13.20 -3.92 -23.77
N GLU A 85 13.03 -5.22 -23.96
CA GLU A 85 14.12 -6.21 -24.00
C GLU A 85 14.89 -6.22 -25.32
N THR A 86 14.46 -5.47 -26.33
CA THR A 86 15.28 -5.28 -27.53
C THR A 86 16.46 -4.35 -27.23
N VAL A 87 17.62 -4.94 -27.01
CA VAL A 87 18.88 -4.38 -26.50
C VAL A 87 19.53 -3.30 -27.42
N ASN A 88 18.83 -2.80 -28.43
CA ASN A 88 19.31 -1.80 -29.40
C ASN A 88 18.38 -0.59 -29.55
N ALA A 89 17.66 -0.19 -28.51
CA ALA A 89 16.89 1.03 -28.57
C ALA A 89 17.86 2.24 -28.65
N PRO A 90 17.69 3.14 -29.65
CA PRO A 90 18.52 4.33 -29.75
C PRO A 90 18.33 5.22 -28.50
N GLU A 91 19.40 5.92 -28.10
CA GLU A 91 19.43 6.79 -26.91
C GLU A 91 18.29 7.84 -26.89
N SER A 92 17.70 8.15 -28.03
CA SER A 92 16.51 8.98 -28.17
C SER A 92 15.22 8.31 -27.61
N ALA A 93 15.16 6.99 -27.56
CA ALA A 93 14.03 6.23 -27.01
C ALA A 93 14.03 6.22 -25.45
N ILE A 94 15.17 6.54 -24.82
CA ILE A 94 15.30 6.62 -23.36
C ILE A 94 14.61 7.87 -22.79
N ARG A 95 14.22 8.83 -23.62
CA ARG A 95 13.58 10.09 -23.21
C ARG A 95 12.05 10.03 -23.09
N GLU A 96 11.41 8.96 -23.49
CA GLU A 96 10.01 8.77 -23.13
C GLU A 96 9.94 8.31 -21.67
N VAL A 97 9.67 9.25 -20.79
CA VAL A 97 9.24 8.98 -19.42
C VAL A 97 8.15 7.90 -19.52
N PRO A 98 8.32 6.73 -18.85
CA PRO A 98 7.32 5.68 -18.94
C PRO A 98 5.97 6.30 -18.63
N GLN A 99 5.01 6.15 -19.55
CA GLN A 99 3.65 6.62 -19.30
C GLN A 99 3.22 6.04 -17.96
N ARG A 100 2.77 6.92 -17.07
CA ARG A 100 2.25 6.53 -15.76
C ARG A 100 1.35 5.33 -15.96
N SER A 101 1.66 4.21 -15.33
CA SER A 101 0.84 3.01 -15.49
C SER A 101 -0.61 3.37 -15.21
N THR A 102 -1.49 3.03 -16.13
CA THR A 102 -2.94 3.23 -16.00
C THR A 102 -3.61 2.14 -15.17
N ARG A 103 -2.85 1.15 -14.71
CA ARG A 103 -3.39 0.02 -13.94
C ARG A 103 -3.98 0.47 -12.62
N PRO A 104 -5.20 0.05 -12.30
CA PRO A 104 -5.87 0.38 -11.06
C PRO A 104 -5.03 0.11 -9.81
N SER A 105 -4.31 -1.02 -9.75
CA SER A 105 -3.45 -1.37 -8.62
C SER A 105 -2.26 -0.42 -8.43
N VAL A 106 -1.64 0.03 -9.53
CA VAL A 106 -0.52 0.97 -9.48
C VAL A 106 -1.00 2.36 -9.08
N ILE A 107 -2.09 2.83 -9.68
CA ILE A 107 -2.72 4.12 -9.33
C ILE A 107 -3.10 4.12 -7.85
N TRP A 108 -3.70 3.02 -7.34
CA TRP A 108 -4.04 2.87 -5.94
C TRP A 108 -2.82 3.02 -5.02
N ASN A 109 -1.75 2.27 -5.28
CA ASN A 109 -0.53 2.35 -4.48
C ASN A 109 0.02 3.79 -4.43
N GLN A 110 0.07 4.48 -5.57
CA GLN A 110 0.53 5.87 -5.66
C GLN A 110 -0.41 6.82 -4.91
N SER A 111 -1.72 6.73 -5.15
CA SER A 111 -2.70 7.62 -4.55
C SER A 111 -2.75 7.50 -3.03
N VAL A 112 -2.69 6.27 -2.48
CA VAL A 112 -2.68 6.05 -1.04
C VAL A 112 -1.37 6.55 -0.41
N MET A 113 -0.24 6.39 -1.11
CA MET A 113 1.05 6.93 -0.66
C MET A 113 1.02 8.46 -0.61
N GLU A 114 0.53 9.12 -1.65
CA GLU A 114 0.37 10.58 -1.73
C GLU A 114 -0.60 11.09 -0.66
N LEU A 115 -1.75 10.42 -0.49
CA LEU A 115 -2.70 10.76 0.56
C LEU A 115 -2.05 10.73 1.95
N GLY A 116 -1.23 9.72 2.20
CA GLY A 116 -0.47 9.59 3.44
C GLY A 116 0.59 10.69 3.61
N ALA A 117 1.24 11.10 2.54
CA ALA A 117 2.27 12.13 2.58
C ALA A 117 1.71 13.54 2.73
N LEU A 118 0.59 13.84 2.07
CA LEU A 118 0.08 15.22 1.93
C LEU A 118 -1.10 15.53 2.87
N VAL A 119 -1.98 14.57 3.12
CA VAL A 119 -3.23 14.79 3.87
C VAL A 119 -3.25 14.00 5.17
N CYS A 120 -3.12 12.67 5.10
CA CYS A 120 -3.13 11.79 6.26
C CYS A 120 -1.75 11.71 6.90
N THR A 121 -1.17 12.86 7.25
CA THR A 121 0.18 12.99 7.81
C THR A 121 0.29 12.34 9.19
N ALA A 122 1.52 12.02 9.61
CA ALA A 122 1.77 11.38 10.91
C ALA A 122 1.38 12.29 12.09
N LYS A 123 1.68 13.59 11.96
CA LYS A 123 1.30 14.60 12.95
C LYS A 123 0.32 15.57 12.30
N ASN A 124 -0.74 15.91 13.01
CA ASN A 124 -1.75 16.88 12.53
C ASN A 124 -2.36 16.54 11.16
N PRO A 125 -2.99 15.37 10.98
CA PRO A 125 -3.62 15.03 9.70
C PRO A 125 -4.72 16.03 9.32
N LEU A 126 -4.76 16.39 8.04
CA LEU A 126 -5.73 17.34 7.47
C LEU A 126 -7.06 16.63 7.17
N CYS A 127 -7.71 16.10 8.21
CA CYS A 127 -8.91 15.26 8.06
C CYS A 127 -10.08 16.00 7.39
N ASP A 128 -10.19 17.30 7.60
CA ASP A 128 -11.26 18.12 7.01
C ASP A 128 -11.09 18.31 5.50
N GLN A 129 -9.88 18.06 4.97
CA GLN A 129 -9.57 18.09 3.55
C GLN A 129 -9.42 16.67 2.95
N CYS A 130 -9.66 15.63 3.76
CA CYS A 130 -9.45 14.25 3.33
C CYS A 130 -10.60 13.77 2.41
N PRO A 131 -10.31 13.37 1.15
CA PRO A 131 -11.35 12.96 0.20
C PRO A 131 -12.09 11.68 0.61
N ILE A 132 -11.52 10.91 1.55
CA ILE A 132 -12.12 9.68 2.08
C ILE A 132 -12.48 9.79 3.58
N GLY A 133 -12.58 11.03 4.09
CA GLY A 133 -12.84 11.28 5.51
C GLY A 133 -14.15 10.66 6.01
N GLU A 134 -15.21 10.68 5.21
CA GLU A 134 -16.52 10.10 5.54
C GLU A 134 -16.49 8.58 5.78
N HIS A 135 -15.50 7.89 5.20
CA HIS A 135 -15.30 6.44 5.32
C HIS A 135 -14.18 6.07 6.30
N CYS A 136 -13.63 7.06 7.00
CA CYS A 136 -12.46 6.85 7.85
C CYS A 136 -12.87 6.45 9.28
N ALA A 137 -12.57 5.22 9.67
CA ALA A 137 -12.85 4.72 11.02
C ALA A 137 -12.13 5.52 12.12
N PHE A 138 -10.91 6.00 11.86
CA PHE A 138 -10.15 6.82 12.80
C PHE A 138 -10.81 8.18 13.05
N LEU A 139 -11.34 8.80 12.01
CA LEU A 139 -12.07 10.08 12.14
C LEU A 139 -13.42 9.85 12.85
N ALA A 140 -14.14 8.79 12.48
CA ALA A 140 -15.41 8.42 13.13
C ALA A 140 -15.24 8.11 14.63
N ALA A 141 -14.09 7.54 15.03
CA ALA A 141 -13.75 7.29 16.43
C ALA A 141 -13.25 8.54 17.19
N GLY A 142 -13.28 9.72 16.58
CA GLY A 142 -12.85 10.96 17.23
C GLY A 142 -11.31 11.12 17.32
N ARG A 143 -10.55 10.47 16.43
CA ARG A 143 -9.08 10.52 16.39
C ARG A 143 -8.46 10.00 17.71
N PRO A 144 -8.60 8.72 18.03
CA PRO A 144 -8.11 8.18 19.30
C PRO A 144 -6.62 8.40 19.50
N ASP A 145 -6.24 8.76 20.74
CA ASP A 145 -4.84 9.00 21.12
C ASP A 145 -4.01 7.72 20.88
N PRO A 146 -2.82 7.83 20.24
CA PRO A 146 -1.90 6.71 20.05
C PRO A 146 -1.53 5.96 21.33
N SER A 147 -1.54 6.64 22.48
CA SER A 147 -1.27 6.04 23.80
C SER A 147 -2.36 5.05 24.22
N LEU A 148 -3.62 5.30 23.86
CA LEU A 148 -4.74 4.38 24.12
C LEU A 148 -4.60 3.10 23.27
N CYS A 149 -4.16 3.23 22.05
CA CYS A 149 -3.96 2.10 21.13
C CYS A 149 -2.87 1.13 21.65
N GLN A 150 -1.81 1.65 22.28
CA GLN A 150 -0.79 0.82 22.92
C GLN A 150 -1.31 0.06 24.14
N LYS A 151 -2.31 0.60 24.84
CA LYS A 151 -2.94 -0.04 26.00
C LYS A 151 -3.83 -1.20 25.54
N ILE A 152 -4.73 -0.96 24.58
CA ILE A 152 -5.62 -1.98 24.02
C ILE A 152 -4.83 -3.14 23.41
N GLN A 153 -3.68 -2.87 22.78
CA GLN A 153 -2.84 -3.89 22.17
C GLN A 153 -1.98 -4.68 23.17
N ARG A 154 -1.67 -4.16 24.35
CA ARG A 154 -1.09 -4.94 25.45
C ARG A 154 -2.11 -5.90 26.06
N ASP A 155 -3.36 -5.52 26.09
CA ASP A 155 -4.46 -6.32 26.62
C ASP A 155 -5.05 -7.30 25.58
N ALA A 156 -4.61 -7.27 24.32
CA ALA A 156 -5.01 -8.18 23.23
C ALA A 156 -4.55 -9.64 23.42
N ARG A 157 -4.17 -10.06 24.61
CA ARG A 157 -4.34 -11.45 25.05
C ARG A 157 -5.81 -11.88 25.10
N TYR A 158 -6.72 -10.92 24.98
CA TYR A 158 -8.16 -11.15 25.07
C TYR A 158 -8.86 -11.40 23.71
N CYS A 159 -8.21 -11.12 22.58
CA CYS A 159 -8.78 -11.32 21.25
C CYS A 159 -8.28 -12.60 20.55
N ARG A 160 -8.02 -13.68 21.27
CA ARG A 160 -7.59 -14.96 20.67
C ARG A 160 -8.62 -16.08 20.80
N THR A 161 -9.89 -15.76 20.85
CA THR A 161 -10.94 -16.77 20.73
C THR A 161 -12.16 -16.16 20.08
N THR A 162 -12.25 -16.26 18.79
CA THR A 162 -13.45 -16.71 18.05
C THR A 162 -13.10 -16.74 16.56
N GLU A 163 -12.79 -17.94 16.05
CA GLU A 163 -13.13 -18.33 14.69
C GLU A 163 -14.65 -18.20 14.57
N THR A 164 -15.06 -17.53 13.57
CA THR A 164 -16.29 -17.52 12.77
C THR A 164 -16.81 -16.11 12.54
N ASP A 165 -16.80 -15.74 11.27
CA ASP A 165 -17.72 -14.81 10.58
C ASP A 165 -18.43 -13.77 11.45
N ASN A 166 -17.74 -12.68 11.77
CA ASN A 166 -18.31 -11.34 11.79
C ASN A 166 -17.23 -10.35 12.19
N LEU A 167 -17.04 -9.32 11.38
CA LEU A 167 -16.27 -8.12 11.71
C LEU A 167 -16.95 -7.39 12.88
N SER A 168 -16.74 -7.87 14.11
CA SER A 168 -16.98 -7.11 15.31
C SER A 168 -15.69 -6.44 15.70
N PHE A 169 -15.64 -5.16 15.46
CA PHE A 169 -14.56 -4.28 15.90
C PHE A 169 -14.59 -4.17 17.43
N CYS A 170 -13.51 -4.57 18.10
CA CYS A 170 -13.10 -4.00 19.37
C CYS A 170 -12.10 -2.90 19.11
#